data_d4985ff6fce0f9c9f40ab872d21535af
#
_entry.id   d4985ff6fce0f9c9f40ab872d21535af
#
_cell.length_a   1.000
_cell.length_b   1.000
_cell.length_c   1.000
_cell.angle_alpha   90.00
_cell.angle_beta   90.00
_cell.angle_gamma   90.00
#
_symmetry.space_group_name_H-M   'P 1'
#
loop_
_entity.id
_entity.type
_entity.pdbx_description
1 polymer ?
#
loop_
_entity_poly.entity_id
_entity_poly.type
_entity_poly.pdbx_seq_one_letter_code
_entity_poly.pdbx_strand_id
1 'polypeptide(L)'
;NTTAMTGSNVYFCANGIIGADRKPHPQIVEVKHGYQNIGITAVDASIGEFKLKNKFLFTNLSDFNCKWVIKAEGEEVLSGELGKIECAPLEECNIKIDFDSSKLPKDKEVILTVSFETTKESLGIEKDYEIAFEQFIINAMPQPKDDNADGNLDFDINGKRVTVKGDNLEVIVDDGKIVSYKIEGKELLKAPLMPNYFRALTDNDIDFLNFTPQWAKFHPFYAWQRATHHTRADKTEVIKNNNAVEIHIAFSTAGLKKSVATYRVYPDGRLYVFHSAVPTKGMLRFGYQMTMDKSMEYITWYGRGPKPTYIDRKLGSKIDLYKSSVTDFEYRYMRPQESSNRCDVRYFTLTDKNGFGIKVNAYYDNPINFSAYHYTTDGLEKA
;
A
#
# COMPACT_ATOMS: atom_id res chain seq x y z
N ASN A 1 15.58 17.21 28.70
CA ASN A 1 15.46 18.03 29.67
C ASN A 1 14.46 19.16 29.50
N THR A 2 13.62 19.28 30.47
CA THR A 2 12.38 20.02 30.51
C THR A 2 12.46 21.50 30.16
N THR A 3 13.61 22.05 30.25
CA THR A 3 13.86 23.43 29.89
C THR A 3 13.84 23.72 28.39
N ALA A 4 13.91 22.74 27.60
CA ALA A 4 13.64 22.90 26.19
C ALA A 4 12.23 23.41 25.92
N MET A 5 11.45 23.48 26.95
CA MET A 5 10.02 23.72 26.85
C MET A 5 9.62 25.19 26.82
N THR A 6 10.54 26.10 27.05
CA THR A 6 10.20 27.51 26.97
C THR A 6 10.09 27.91 25.49
N GLY A 7 8.90 27.77 24.96
CA GLY A 7 8.53 28.26 23.64
C GLY A 7 8.94 27.36 22.48
N SER A 8 9.47 26.14 22.71
CA SER A 8 9.67 25.17 21.66
C SER A 8 8.62 24.05 21.77
N ASN A 9 7.99 23.75 20.68
CA ASN A 9 7.12 22.61 20.58
C ASN A 9 8.01 21.37 20.37
N VAL A 10 8.12 20.53 21.40
CA VAL A 10 9.02 19.36 21.46
C VAL A 10 8.83 18.40 20.28
N TYR A 11 7.65 18.38 19.70
CA TYR A 11 7.29 17.50 18.57
C TYR A 11 7.44 18.20 17.20
N PHE A 12 7.67 19.50 17.15
CA PHE A 12 7.93 20.26 15.92
C PHE A 12 9.41 20.50 15.70
N CYS A 13 10.16 19.42 15.55
CA CYS A 13 11.58 19.44 15.27
C CYS A 13 11.88 18.70 13.97
N ALA A 14 12.66 19.29 13.10
CA ALA A 14 13.06 18.69 11.80
C ALA A 14 11.87 18.33 10.88
N ASN A 15 10.82 19.13 10.88
CA ASN A 15 9.57 18.90 10.15
C ASN A 15 9.63 19.26 8.66
N GLY A 16 10.79 19.73 8.16
CA GLY A 16 10.98 20.09 6.77
C GLY A 16 10.88 18.90 5.83
N ILE A 17 10.82 19.17 4.53
CA ILE A 17 10.88 18.15 3.48
C ILE A 17 12.29 17.62 3.24
N ILE A 18 13.29 18.19 3.91
CA ILE A 18 14.70 17.79 3.92
C ILE A 18 15.14 17.66 5.38
N GLY A 19 15.74 16.55 5.71
CA GLY A 19 16.29 16.26 7.04
C GLY A 19 17.46 17.17 7.40
N ALA A 20 17.82 17.21 8.70
CA ALA A 20 18.97 17.94 9.19
C ALA A 20 20.31 17.44 8.59
N ASP A 21 20.36 16.18 8.17
CA ASP A 21 21.47 15.57 7.44
C ASP A 21 21.44 15.88 5.93
N ARG A 22 20.54 16.76 5.49
CA ARG A 22 20.29 17.18 4.10
C ARG A 22 19.77 16.08 3.18
N LYS A 23 19.30 14.96 3.73
CA LYS A 23 18.62 13.94 2.95
C LYS A 23 17.16 14.28 2.75
N PRO A 24 16.60 14.03 1.57
CA PRO A 24 15.19 14.24 1.30
C PRO A 24 14.29 13.32 2.14
N HIS A 25 13.29 13.88 2.77
CA HIS A 25 12.20 13.09 3.36
C HIS A 25 11.28 12.51 2.26
N PRO A 26 10.52 11.44 2.53
CA PRO A 26 9.66 10.79 1.53
C PRO A 26 8.65 11.74 0.87
N GLN A 27 8.19 12.77 1.57
CA GLN A 27 7.22 13.71 1.05
C GLN A 27 7.75 14.61 -0.07
N ILE A 28 9.06 14.67 -0.30
CA ILE A 28 9.63 15.52 -1.35
C ILE A 28 9.20 15.10 -2.76
N VAL A 29 8.94 13.81 -2.96
CA VAL A 29 8.48 13.31 -4.28
C VAL A 29 7.08 13.83 -4.60
N GLU A 30 6.22 13.96 -3.58
CA GLU A 30 4.89 14.56 -3.74
C GLU A 30 4.97 16.06 -4.00
N VAL A 31 5.86 16.76 -3.31
CA VAL A 31 6.13 18.19 -3.57
C VAL A 31 6.62 18.38 -5.00
N LYS A 32 7.59 17.57 -5.47
CA LYS A 32 8.07 17.61 -6.85
C LYS A 32 6.92 17.42 -7.83
N HIS A 33 6.07 16.43 -7.63
CA HIS A 33 4.93 16.17 -8.51
C HIS A 33 3.90 17.31 -8.48
N GLY A 34 3.56 17.80 -7.29
CA GLY A 34 2.61 18.92 -7.14
C GLY A 34 3.08 20.23 -7.78
N TYR A 35 4.38 20.45 -7.82
CA TYR A 35 4.99 21.65 -8.42
C TYR A 35 5.47 21.47 -9.88
N GLN A 36 5.21 20.31 -10.50
CA GLN A 36 5.57 20.13 -11.91
C GLN A 36 4.88 21.16 -12.82
N ASN A 37 5.66 21.75 -13.71
CA ASN A 37 5.18 22.80 -14.62
C ASN A 37 4.60 22.28 -15.94
N ILE A 38 4.44 20.98 -16.08
CA ILE A 38 3.82 20.31 -17.22
C ILE A 38 2.65 19.49 -16.70
N GLY A 39 1.45 19.88 -17.11
CA GLY A 39 0.24 19.08 -16.88
C GLY A 39 0.06 18.10 -18.03
N ILE A 40 -0.23 16.86 -17.73
CA ILE A 40 -0.48 15.80 -18.72
C ILE A 40 -1.85 15.20 -18.38
N THR A 41 -2.79 15.25 -19.31
CA THR A 41 -4.15 14.76 -19.11
C THR A 41 -4.52 13.84 -20.27
N ALA A 42 -5.08 12.66 -19.98
CA ALA A 42 -5.57 11.79 -21.03
C ALA A 42 -6.82 12.36 -21.68
N VAL A 43 -6.85 12.41 -22.99
CA VAL A 43 -8.07 12.53 -23.79
C VAL A 43 -8.64 11.13 -23.99
N ASP A 44 -7.80 10.22 -24.50
CA ASP A 44 -8.03 8.78 -24.54
C ASP A 44 -6.69 8.04 -24.44
N ALA A 45 -6.38 7.52 -23.26
CA ALA A 45 -5.11 6.82 -23.02
C ALA A 45 -5.02 5.50 -23.79
N SER A 46 -6.14 4.85 -24.10
CA SER A 46 -6.19 3.55 -24.78
C SER A 46 -5.71 3.64 -26.24
N ILE A 47 -5.82 4.81 -26.83
CA ILE A 47 -5.36 5.12 -28.18
C ILE A 47 -4.20 6.12 -28.21
N GLY A 48 -3.65 6.47 -27.05
CA GLY A 48 -2.47 7.32 -26.90
C GLY A 48 -2.73 8.82 -27.10
N GLU A 49 -3.94 9.32 -26.86
CA GLU A 49 -4.28 10.74 -27.03
C GLU A 49 -4.23 11.49 -25.70
N PHE A 50 -3.41 12.55 -25.68
CA PHE A 50 -3.19 13.35 -24.48
C PHE A 50 -3.21 14.84 -24.79
N LYS A 51 -3.60 15.62 -23.77
CA LYS A 51 -3.48 17.06 -23.74
C LYS A 51 -2.38 17.42 -22.75
N LEU A 52 -1.46 18.27 -23.20
CA LEU A 52 -0.42 18.89 -22.37
C LEU A 52 -0.84 20.31 -22.03
N LYS A 53 -0.52 20.73 -20.81
CA LYS A 53 -0.61 22.13 -20.38
C LYS A 53 0.76 22.61 -19.95
N ASN A 54 1.32 23.55 -20.68
CA ASN A 54 2.54 24.24 -20.28
C ASN A 54 2.21 25.28 -19.21
N LYS A 55 2.69 25.05 -17.98
CA LYS A 55 2.52 25.97 -16.84
C LYS A 55 3.72 26.89 -16.63
N PHE A 56 4.79 26.73 -17.42
CA PHE A 56 5.92 27.66 -17.39
C PHE A 56 5.50 29.06 -17.89
N LEU A 57 6.12 30.09 -17.33
CA LEU A 57 5.87 31.47 -17.72
C LEU A 57 6.71 31.90 -18.94
N PHE A 58 7.90 31.28 -19.13
CA PHE A 58 8.87 31.72 -20.11
C PHE A 58 9.54 30.61 -20.92
N THR A 59 9.24 29.32 -20.61
CA THR A 59 9.91 28.17 -21.18
C THR A 59 8.96 27.37 -22.09
N ASN A 60 9.38 27.13 -23.33
CA ASN A 60 8.66 26.26 -24.26
C ASN A 60 8.90 24.80 -23.89
N LEU A 61 7.93 23.91 -24.12
CA LEU A 61 8.10 22.46 -23.84
C LEU A 61 9.13 21.82 -24.77
N SER A 62 9.47 22.42 -25.91
CA SER A 62 10.56 21.97 -26.80
C SER A 62 11.96 22.05 -26.16
N ASP A 63 12.11 22.68 -25.01
CA ASP A 63 13.35 22.63 -24.23
C ASP A 63 13.56 21.28 -23.52
N PHE A 64 12.54 20.44 -23.47
CA PHE A 64 12.53 19.13 -22.80
C PHE A 64 12.31 18.00 -23.83
N ASN A 65 12.68 16.78 -23.41
CA ASN A 65 12.43 15.57 -24.18
C ASN A 65 11.21 14.82 -23.61
N CYS A 66 10.21 14.55 -24.44
CA CYS A 66 9.04 13.78 -24.05
C CYS A 66 9.28 12.29 -24.33
N LYS A 67 9.22 11.49 -23.29
CA LYS A 67 9.34 10.03 -23.33
C LYS A 67 8.07 9.34 -22.85
N TRP A 68 7.91 8.11 -23.27
CA TRP A 68 6.84 7.27 -22.80
C TRP A 68 7.29 5.82 -22.64
N VAL A 69 6.68 5.13 -21.67
CA VAL A 69 6.90 3.71 -21.43
C VAL A 69 5.59 3.05 -21.06
N ILE A 70 5.30 1.90 -21.65
CA ILE A 70 4.18 1.04 -21.31
C ILE A 70 4.72 -0.17 -20.57
N LYS A 71 4.20 -0.40 -19.37
CA LYS A 71 4.54 -1.54 -18.54
C LYS A 71 3.32 -2.40 -18.26
N ALA A 72 3.50 -3.71 -18.26
CA ALA A 72 2.52 -4.68 -17.81
C ALA A 72 2.96 -5.25 -16.47
N GLU A 73 2.24 -4.92 -15.39
CA GLU A 73 2.58 -5.30 -14.01
C GLU A 73 4.05 -5.03 -13.65
N GLY A 74 4.59 -3.88 -14.10
CA GLY A 74 5.95 -3.43 -13.83
C GLY A 74 7.00 -3.90 -14.84
N GLU A 75 6.68 -4.81 -15.75
CA GLU A 75 7.56 -5.24 -16.83
C GLU A 75 7.37 -4.37 -18.07
N GLU A 76 8.44 -3.82 -18.64
CA GLU A 76 8.39 -3.01 -19.85
C GLU A 76 7.96 -3.83 -21.05
N VAL A 77 6.94 -3.34 -21.77
CA VAL A 77 6.42 -3.96 -22.99
C VAL A 77 6.77 -3.13 -24.22
N LEU A 78 6.56 -1.84 -24.13
CA LEU A 78 6.84 -0.88 -25.20
C LEU A 78 7.39 0.41 -24.59
N SER A 79 8.27 1.08 -25.33
CA SER A 79 8.74 2.42 -24.95
C SER A 79 9.09 3.21 -26.21
N GLY A 80 9.18 4.54 -26.05
CA GLY A 80 9.57 5.41 -27.13
C GLY A 80 9.71 6.87 -26.69
N GLU A 81 10.04 7.71 -27.66
CA GLU A 81 10.21 9.14 -27.47
C GLU A 81 9.39 9.90 -28.52
N LEU A 82 8.70 10.96 -28.08
CA LEU A 82 8.12 11.95 -28.97
C LEU A 82 9.10 13.09 -29.28
N GLY A 83 10.21 13.10 -28.52
CA GLY A 83 11.21 14.15 -28.62
C GLY A 83 10.70 15.50 -28.15
N LYS A 84 11.07 16.54 -28.87
CA LYS A 84 10.71 17.92 -28.53
C LYS A 84 9.30 18.25 -28.99
N ILE A 85 8.50 18.82 -28.09
CA ILE A 85 7.11 19.18 -28.37
C ILE A 85 6.97 20.71 -28.30
N GLU A 86 6.53 21.31 -29.39
CA GLU A 86 6.24 22.74 -29.39
C GLU A 86 4.94 23.02 -28.64
N CYS A 87 5.07 23.71 -27.51
CA CYS A 87 3.96 24.18 -26.71
C CYS A 87 4.42 25.43 -25.95
N ALA A 88 3.92 26.58 -26.38
CA ALA A 88 4.38 27.87 -25.84
C ALA A 88 4.00 28.00 -24.35
N PRO A 89 4.67 28.92 -23.63
CA PRO A 89 4.33 29.22 -22.25
C PRO A 89 2.85 29.52 -22.05
N LEU A 90 2.26 28.92 -21.00
CA LEU A 90 0.85 29.06 -20.61
C LEU A 90 -0.18 28.46 -21.60
N GLU A 91 0.26 27.88 -22.70
CA GLU A 91 -0.63 27.27 -23.70
C GLU A 91 -0.89 25.78 -23.43
N GLU A 92 -1.85 25.26 -24.17
CA GLU A 92 -2.20 23.83 -24.22
C GLU A 92 -1.94 23.30 -25.62
N CYS A 93 -1.45 22.08 -25.71
CA CYS A 93 -1.27 21.37 -26.98
C CYS A 93 -1.68 19.91 -26.86
N ASN A 94 -2.04 19.28 -27.97
CA ASN A 94 -2.37 17.87 -28.01
C ASN A 94 -1.17 17.07 -28.53
N ILE A 95 -0.99 15.87 -27.98
CA ILE A 95 0.00 14.91 -28.46
C ILE A 95 -0.66 13.57 -28.72
N LYS A 96 -0.04 12.81 -29.62
CA LYS A 96 -0.39 11.44 -29.95
C LYS A 96 0.82 10.55 -29.73
N ILE A 97 0.65 9.53 -28.92
CA ILE A 97 1.62 8.46 -28.74
C ILE A 97 1.14 7.28 -29.55
N ASP A 98 1.84 6.96 -30.61
CA ASP A 98 1.52 5.82 -31.47
C ASP A 98 2.20 4.57 -30.91
N PHE A 99 1.40 3.60 -30.46
CA PHE A 99 1.86 2.30 -30.01
C PHE A 99 0.97 1.19 -30.57
N ASP A 100 1.56 0.03 -30.79
CA ASP A 100 0.84 -1.15 -31.26
C ASP A 100 0.11 -1.84 -30.09
N SER A 101 -1.19 -1.56 -29.95
CA SER A 101 -2.03 -2.12 -28.90
C SER A 101 -2.15 -3.65 -28.99
N SER A 102 -1.86 -4.27 -30.14
CA SER A 102 -1.90 -5.73 -30.29
C SER A 102 -0.79 -6.45 -29.49
N LYS A 103 0.26 -5.72 -29.13
CA LYS A 103 1.37 -6.22 -28.30
C LYS A 103 1.09 -6.15 -26.79
N LEU A 104 0.01 -5.50 -26.39
CA LEU A 104 -0.33 -5.34 -24.98
C LEU A 104 -1.00 -6.60 -24.45
N PRO A 105 -0.56 -7.16 -23.30
CA PRO A 105 -1.21 -8.31 -22.70
C PRO A 105 -2.61 -7.94 -22.20
N LYS A 106 -3.57 -8.83 -22.49
CA LYS A 106 -4.99 -8.63 -22.11
C LYS A 106 -5.31 -9.14 -20.70
N ASP A 107 -4.44 -9.95 -20.15
CA ASP A 107 -4.55 -10.62 -18.85
C ASP A 107 -3.72 -9.99 -17.74
N LYS A 108 -3.18 -8.78 -17.99
CA LYS A 108 -2.40 -8.00 -17.02
C LYS A 108 -2.87 -6.55 -16.97
N GLU A 109 -2.66 -5.90 -15.82
CA GLU A 109 -2.77 -4.44 -15.75
C GLU A 109 -1.66 -3.80 -16.59
N VAL A 110 -2.03 -2.85 -17.44
CA VAL A 110 -1.11 -2.14 -18.33
C VAL A 110 -1.16 -0.65 -18.02
N ILE A 111 0.00 -0.08 -17.73
CA ILE A 111 0.15 1.33 -17.38
C ILE A 111 1.09 2.01 -18.38
N LEU A 112 0.62 3.10 -18.97
CA LEU A 112 1.43 4.04 -19.74
C LEU A 112 1.92 5.15 -18.81
N THR A 113 3.22 5.37 -18.78
CA THR A 113 3.85 6.55 -18.16
C THR A 113 4.31 7.49 -19.26
N VAL A 114 3.91 8.76 -19.18
CA VAL A 114 4.43 9.85 -20.01
C VAL A 114 5.30 10.73 -19.14
N SER A 115 6.49 11.04 -19.57
CA SER A 115 7.45 11.83 -18.80
C SER A 115 8.18 12.89 -19.65
N PHE A 116 8.66 13.93 -18.98
CA PHE A 116 9.50 14.97 -19.57
C PHE A 116 10.82 15.04 -18.84
N GLU A 117 11.91 15.05 -19.60
CA GLU A 117 13.27 15.09 -19.09
C GLU A 117 14.05 16.30 -19.63
N THR A 118 15.03 16.75 -18.84
CA THR A 118 15.96 17.81 -19.28
C THR A 118 16.83 17.34 -20.43
N THR A 119 17.06 18.22 -21.43
CA THR A 119 17.91 17.92 -22.59
C THR A 119 19.38 18.26 -22.38
N LYS A 120 19.68 19.05 -21.36
CA LYS A 120 21.03 19.51 -21.00
C LYS A 120 21.14 19.75 -19.50
N GLU A 121 22.36 19.73 -18.99
CA GLU A 121 22.64 20.18 -17.63
C GLU A 121 22.38 21.69 -17.49
N SER A 122 21.71 22.10 -16.44
CA SER A 122 21.43 23.50 -16.11
C SER A 122 21.14 23.66 -14.63
N LEU A 123 21.73 24.68 -14.00
CA LEU A 123 21.50 25.08 -12.60
C LEU A 123 21.66 23.93 -11.59
N GLY A 124 22.61 23.00 -11.85
CA GLY A 124 22.83 21.85 -11.00
C GLY A 124 21.82 20.72 -11.17
N ILE A 125 20.97 20.78 -12.19
CA ILE A 125 20.10 19.69 -12.62
C ILE A 125 20.80 18.98 -13.78
N GLU A 126 20.98 17.68 -13.65
CA GLU A 126 21.64 16.86 -14.67
C GLU A 126 20.79 16.77 -15.95
N LYS A 127 21.47 16.45 -17.06
CA LYS A 127 20.78 16.02 -18.28
C LYS A 127 19.99 14.73 -18.01
N ASP A 128 18.87 14.54 -18.72
CA ASP A 128 17.96 13.39 -18.60
C ASP A 128 17.29 13.27 -17.21
N TYR A 129 17.25 14.39 -16.45
CA TYR A 129 16.50 14.47 -15.21
C TYR A 129 15.01 14.61 -15.49
N GLU A 130 14.18 13.71 -14.94
CA GLU A 130 12.72 13.75 -15.06
C GLU A 130 12.14 14.93 -14.25
N ILE A 131 11.51 15.87 -14.96
CA ILE A 131 10.90 17.08 -14.37
C ILE A 131 9.39 16.96 -14.19
N ALA A 132 8.74 16.10 -14.97
CA ALA A 132 7.31 15.85 -14.88
C ALA A 132 7.00 14.42 -15.36
N PHE A 133 5.97 13.83 -14.80
CA PHE A 133 5.39 12.57 -15.30
C PHE A 133 3.92 12.45 -14.90
N GLU A 134 3.19 11.61 -15.66
CA GLU A 134 1.87 11.08 -15.29
C GLU A 134 1.76 9.62 -15.72
N GLN A 135 0.91 8.88 -14.99
CA GLN A 135 0.62 7.47 -15.29
C GLN A 135 -0.86 7.28 -15.63
N PHE A 136 -1.12 6.49 -16.65
CA PHE A 136 -2.46 6.20 -17.13
C PHE A 136 -2.66 4.69 -17.27
N ILE A 137 -3.74 4.19 -16.69
CA ILE A 137 -4.12 2.77 -16.84
C ILE A 137 -4.74 2.61 -18.22
N ILE A 138 -4.11 1.81 -19.09
CA ILE A 138 -4.63 1.45 -20.42
C ILE A 138 -5.52 0.21 -20.32
N ASN A 139 -5.06 -0.78 -19.56
CA ASN A 139 -5.78 -2.00 -19.28
C ASN A 139 -5.87 -2.20 -17.77
N ALA A 140 -7.08 -2.33 -17.25
CA ALA A 140 -7.31 -2.50 -15.82
C ALA A 140 -6.79 -3.87 -15.33
N MET A 141 -6.52 -3.96 -14.03
CA MET A 141 -6.15 -5.21 -13.39
C MET A 141 -7.23 -6.28 -13.66
N PRO A 142 -6.85 -7.46 -14.15
CA PRO A 142 -7.81 -8.52 -14.40
C PRO A 142 -8.49 -8.95 -13.10
N GLN A 143 -9.78 -9.25 -13.21
CA GLN A 143 -10.54 -9.74 -12.07
C GLN A 143 -10.03 -11.12 -11.66
N PRO A 144 -9.83 -11.37 -10.35
CA PRO A 144 -9.50 -12.70 -9.86
C PRO A 144 -10.60 -13.68 -10.29
N LYS A 145 -10.22 -14.75 -10.95
CA LYS A 145 -11.16 -15.83 -11.20
C LYS A 145 -11.37 -16.59 -9.89
N ASP A 146 -12.63 -16.82 -9.54
CA ASP A 146 -13.01 -17.68 -8.41
C ASP A 146 -12.89 -19.14 -8.87
N ASP A 147 -11.66 -19.55 -9.17
CA ASP A 147 -11.38 -20.88 -9.70
C ASP A 147 -11.53 -21.90 -8.57
N ASN A 148 -12.30 -22.94 -8.83
CA ASN A 148 -12.31 -24.12 -7.97
C ASN A 148 -10.89 -24.69 -7.90
N ALA A 149 -10.41 -24.92 -6.69
CA ALA A 149 -9.16 -25.64 -6.49
C ALA A 149 -9.44 -27.13 -6.35
N ASP A 150 -8.62 -27.97 -6.97
CA ASP A 150 -8.71 -29.42 -6.82
C ASP A 150 -8.28 -29.83 -5.41
N GLY A 151 -8.93 -30.81 -4.83
CA GLY A 151 -8.65 -31.33 -3.50
C GLY A 151 -9.85 -31.30 -2.56
N ASN A 152 -9.68 -31.87 -1.38
CA ASN A 152 -10.69 -31.92 -0.35
C ASN A 152 -10.22 -31.18 0.91
N LEU A 153 -11.17 -30.57 1.58
CA LEU A 153 -10.98 -30.01 2.92
C LEU A 153 -11.93 -30.67 3.89
N ASP A 154 -11.42 -31.00 5.07
CA ASP A 154 -12.21 -31.35 6.24
C ASP A 154 -12.13 -30.26 7.27
N PHE A 155 -13.13 -30.16 8.14
CA PHE A 155 -13.11 -29.22 9.24
C PHE A 155 -13.71 -29.81 10.52
N ASP A 156 -13.22 -29.30 11.64
CA ASP A 156 -13.71 -29.62 12.98
C ASP A 156 -14.01 -28.31 13.72
N ILE A 157 -15.06 -28.37 14.57
CA ILE A 157 -15.50 -27.21 15.37
C ILE A 157 -15.49 -27.59 16.83
N ASN A 158 -14.73 -26.86 17.63
CA ASN A 158 -14.70 -26.98 19.08
C ASN A 158 -14.91 -25.62 19.74
N GLY A 159 -16.15 -25.30 20.10
CA GLY A 159 -16.54 -24.00 20.60
C GLY A 159 -16.33 -22.90 19.57
N LYS A 160 -15.43 -21.95 19.86
CA LYS A 160 -15.04 -20.86 18.93
C LYS A 160 -13.85 -21.21 18.02
N ARG A 161 -13.31 -22.42 18.20
CA ARG A 161 -12.16 -22.89 17.45
C ARG A 161 -12.63 -23.72 16.26
N VAL A 162 -12.20 -23.34 15.08
CA VAL A 162 -12.42 -24.04 13.81
C VAL A 162 -11.08 -24.47 13.26
N THR A 163 -10.91 -25.75 12.98
CA THR A 163 -9.73 -26.29 12.34
C THR A 163 -10.11 -26.79 10.95
N VAL A 164 -9.46 -26.27 9.92
CA VAL A 164 -9.63 -26.70 8.52
C VAL A 164 -8.37 -27.42 8.11
N LYS A 165 -8.52 -28.61 7.52
CA LYS A 165 -7.41 -29.45 7.06
C LYS A 165 -7.60 -29.87 5.61
N GLY A 166 -6.52 -29.84 4.86
CA GLY A 166 -6.35 -30.42 3.54
C GLY A 166 -5.08 -31.27 3.53
N ASP A 167 -4.73 -31.82 2.37
CA ASP A 167 -3.57 -32.71 2.23
C ASP A 167 -2.26 -32.03 2.70
N ASN A 168 -2.04 -30.78 2.31
CA ASN A 168 -0.83 -30.01 2.65
C ASN A 168 -1.15 -28.71 3.40
N LEU A 169 -2.35 -28.57 3.91
CA LEU A 169 -2.86 -27.32 4.51
C LEU A 169 -3.47 -27.60 5.88
N GLU A 170 -3.16 -26.72 6.85
CA GLU A 170 -3.91 -26.61 8.10
C GLU A 170 -4.12 -25.13 8.43
N VAL A 171 -5.38 -24.71 8.57
CA VAL A 171 -5.75 -23.37 9.04
C VAL A 171 -6.57 -23.52 10.31
N ILE A 172 -6.17 -22.78 11.35
CA ILE A 172 -6.89 -22.76 12.63
C ILE A 172 -7.37 -21.35 12.90
N VAL A 173 -8.69 -21.21 13.03
CA VAL A 173 -9.34 -19.98 13.49
C VAL A 173 -9.79 -20.17 14.93
N ASP A 174 -9.44 -19.23 15.81
CA ASP A 174 -9.84 -19.25 17.21
C ASP A 174 -10.31 -17.86 17.64
N ASP A 175 -11.50 -17.78 18.23
CA ASP A 175 -12.18 -16.53 18.58
C ASP A 175 -12.12 -15.48 17.45
N GLY A 176 -12.31 -15.95 16.19
CA GLY A 176 -12.34 -15.14 15.00
C GLY A 176 -10.97 -14.70 14.43
N LYS A 177 -9.87 -15.15 15.01
CA LYS A 177 -8.50 -14.86 14.56
C LYS A 177 -7.89 -16.10 13.94
N ILE A 178 -7.14 -15.96 12.86
CA ILE A 178 -6.38 -17.06 12.29
C ILE A 178 -5.11 -17.22 13.11
N VAL A 179 -5.08 -18.24 13.98
CA VAL A 179 -3.99 -18.46 14.95
C VAL A 179 -2.90 -19.40 14.42
N SER A 180 -3.19 -20.14 13.37
CA SER A 180 -2.22 -21.01 12.68
C SER A 180 -2.58 -21.08 11.21
N TYR A 181 -1.56 -21.03 10.37
CA TYR A 181 -1.67 -21.19 8.92
C TYR A 181 -0.44 -21.96 8.45
N LYS A 182 -0.61 -23.25 8.22
CA LYS A 182 0.47 -24.16 7.82
C LYS A 182 0.31 -24.61 6.38
N ILE A 183 1.40 -24.58 5.66
CA ILE A 183 1.54 -25.16 4.33
C ILE A 183 2.68 -26.15 4.37
N GLU A 184 2.42 -27.39 3.90
CA GLU A 184 3.39 -28.50 3.94
C GLU A 184 4.01 -28.69 5.35
N GLY A 185 3.19 -28.55 6.37
CA GLY A 185 3.61 -28.68 7.78
C GLY A 185 4.40 -27.50 8.34
N LYS A 186 4.74 -26.48 7.53
CA LYS A 186 5.46 -25.28 7.97
C LYS A 186 4.50 -24.17 8.40
N GLU A 187 4.67 -23.68 9.62
CA GLU A 187 3.88 -22.57 10.15
C GLU A 187 4.34 -21.23 9.57
N LEU A 188 3.39 -20.44 9.05
CA LEU A 188 3.61 -19.11 8.51
C LEU A 188 3.50 -18.01 9.59
N LEU A 189 2.68 -18.22 10.61
CA LEU A 189 2.35 -17.21 11.60
C LEU A 189 3.12 -17.41 12.91
N LYS A 190 3.69 -16.32 13.44
CA LYS A 190 4.22 -16.24 14.81
C LYS A 190 3.25 -15.56 15.76
N ALA A 191 2.37 -14.72 15.24
CA ALA A 191 1.21 -14.20 15.94
C ALA A 191 0.01 -14.13 14.98
N PRO A 192 -1.22 -14.17 15.50
CA PRO A 192 -2.42 -14.32 14.69
C PRO A 192 -2.59 -13.27 13.60
N LEU A 193 -3.13 -13.69 12.46
CA LEU A 193 -3.77 -12.78 11.51
C LEU A 193 -5.12 -12.37 12.08
N MET A 194 -5.28 -11.10 12.40
CA MET A 194 -6.42 -10.55 13.12
C MET A 194 -6.81 -9.16 12.65
N PRO A 195 -8.08 -8.74 12.82
CA PRO A 195 -8.51 -7.38 12.54
C PRO A 195 -7.65 -6.34 13.27
N ASN A 196 -7.33 -5.26 12.57
CA ASN A 196 -6.56 -4.14 13.10
C ASN A 196 -7.23 -2.81 12.75
N TYR A 197 -7.51 -1.99 13.77
CA TYR A 197 -8.17 -0.69 13.66
C TYR A 197 -7.27 0.47 14.08
N PHE A 198 -6.00 0.18 14.37
CA PHE A 198 -5.03 1.13 14.91
C PHE A 198 -3.74 1.14 14.10
N ARG A 199 -3.10 2.28 14.03
CA ARG A 199 -1.71 2.49 13.63
C ARG A 199 -0.98 3.32 14.67
N ALA A 200 0.34 3.26 14.71
CA ALA A 200 1.13 4.17 15.55
C ALA A 200 0.78 5.63 15.21
N LEU A 201 0.70 6.46 16.24
CA LEU A 201 0.34 7.85 16.10
C LEU A 201 1.48 8.64 15.46
N THR A 202 1.12 9.52 14.52
CA THR A 202 2.05 10.48 13.92
C THR A 202 2.20 11.72 14.79
N ASP A 203 3.20 12.55 14.51
CA ASP A 203 3.37 13.83 15.17
C ASP A 203 2.11 14.71 15.06
N ASN A 204 1.44 14.70 13.91
CA ASN A 204 0.19 15.43 13.70
C ASN A 204 -0.97 14.91 14.58
N ASP A 205 -1.03 13.61 14.82
CA ASP A 205 -2.04 13.04 15.72
C ASP A 205 -1.79 13.45 17.18
N ILE A 206 -0.52 13.58 17.58
CA ILE A 206 -0.10 13.84 18.95
C ILE A 206 -0.15 15.33 19.29
N ASP A 207 0.02 16.19 18.33
CA ASP A 207 -0.02 17.63 18.58
C ASP A 207 -1.32 18.08 19.27
N PHE A 208 -2.40 17.42 18.93
CA PHE A 208 -3.67 17.53 19.65
C PHE A 208 -3.58 17.10 21.13
N LEU A 209 -2.60 16.25 21.48
CA LEU A 209 -2.41 15.70 22.84
C LEU A 209 -1.47 16.55 23.68
N ASN A 210 -0.66 17.41 23.05
CA ASN A 210 0.30 18.27 23.78
C ASN A 210 -0.37 19.26 24.72
N PHE A 211 -1.60 19.65 24.43
CA PHE A 211 -2.38 20.52 25.32
C PHE A 211 -2.94 19.78 26.55
N THR A 212 -2.90 18.44 26.57
CA THR A 212 -3.46 17.62 27.65
C THR A 212 -2.67 16.33 27.89
N PRO A 213 -1.36 16.40 28.28
CA PRO A 213 -0.51 15.19 28.40
C PRO A 213 -1.05 14.15 29.38
N GLN A 214 -1.74 14.59 30.44
CA GLN A 214 -2.31 13.70 31.47
C GLN A 214 -3.52 12.90 30.94
N TRP A 215 -4.19 13.39 29.93
CA TRP A 215 -5.39 12.78 29.31
C TRP A 215 -5.10 12.01 28.02
N ALA A 216 -3.84 11.99 27.60
CA ALA A 216 -3.43 11.31 26.37
C ALA A 216 -3.90 9.85 26.30
N LYS A 217 -3.84 9.12 27.43
CA LYS A 217 -4.31 7.74 27.54
C LYS A 217 -5.81 7.55 27.26
N PHE A 218 -6.60 8.61 27.34
CA PHE A 218 -8.05 8.60 27.08
C PHE A 218 -8.39 9.12 25.69
N HIS A 219 -7.38 9.49 24.89
CA HIS A 219 -7.62 10.01 23.57
C HIS A 219 -8.41 9.01 22.70
N PRO A 220 -9.36 9.48 21.87
CA PRO A 220 -10.20 8.62 21.02
C PRO A 220 -9.41 7.66 20.14
N PHE A 221 -8.18 8.01 19.73
CA PHE A 221 -7.34 7.15 18.89
C PHE A 221 -6.91 5.88 19.61
N TYR A 222 -6.54 5.95 20.89
CA TYR A 222 -6.22 4.76 21.69
C TYR A 222 -7.43 3.85 21.97
N ALA A 223 -8.65 4.36 21.79
CA ALA A 223 -9.82 3.50 21.80
C ALA A 223 -9.80 2.46 20.65
N TRP A 224 -9.24 2.82 19.50
CA TRP A 224 -9.08 1.88 18.38
C TRP A 224 -7.98 0.85 18.65
N GLN A 225 -6.89 1.22 19.33
CA GLN A 225 -5.89 0.26 19.81
C GLN A 225 -6.52 -0.78 20.75
N ARG A 226 -7.28 -0.31 21.75
CA ARG A 226 -8.01 -1.22 22.65
C ARG A 226 -9.03 -2.06 21.90
N ALA A 227 -9.75 -1.49 20.94
CA ALA A 227 -10.70 -2.22 20.12
C ALA A 227 -10.03 -3.36 19.33
N THR A 228 -8.84 -3.11 18.74
CA THR A 228 -8.04 -4.14 18.08
C THR A 228 -7.74 -5.32 19.02
N HIS A 229 -7.24 -5.06 20.22
CA HIS A 229 -6.86 -6.10 21.18
C HIS A 229 -8.05 -6.88 21.76
N HIS A 230 -9.21 -6.21 21.90
CA HIS A 230 -10.39 -6.77 22.54
C HIS A 230 -11.49 -7.21 21.57
N THR A 231 -11.21 -7.23 20.26
CA THR A 231 -12.11 -7.83 19.26
C THR A 231 -12.28 -9.32 19.51
N ARG A 232 -13.53 -9.78 19.57
CA ARG A 232 -13.90 -11.18 19.83
C ARG A 232 -15.00 -11.61 18.89
N ALA A 233 -15.02 -12.92 18.58
CA ALA A 233 -16.12 -13.49 17.84
C ALA A 233 -17.35 -13.66 18.76
N ASP A 234 -18.47 -13.06 18.37
CA ASP A 234 -19.79 -13.31 18.97
C ASP A 234 -20.42 -14.57 18.39
N LYS A 235 -20.33 -14.73 17.09
CA LYS A 235 -20.91 -15.85 16.34
C LYS A 235 -19.91 -16.32 15.30
N THR A 236 -19.79 -17.63 15.18
CA THR A 236 -19.01 -18.30 14.14
C THR A 236 -19.88 -19.35 13.47
N GLU A 237 -19.99 -19.29 12.16
CA GLU A 237 -20.70 -20.27 11.33
C GLU A 237 -19.73 -20.82 10.28
N VAL A 238 -19.78 -22.11 10.02
CA VAL A 238 -18.92 -22.76 9.04
C VAL A 238 -19.78 -23.42 7.98
N ILE A 239 -19.45 -23.16 6.72
CA ILE A 239 -20.16 -23.72 5.58
C ILE A 239 -19.11 -24.34 4.64
N LYS A 240 -19.30 -25.60 4.27
CA LYS A 240 -18.54 -26.21 3.18
C LYS A 240 -19.30 -25.95 1.88
N ASN A 241 -18.68 -25.20 0.98
CA ASN A 241 -19.26 -24.82 -0.30
C ASN A 241 -18.35 -25.33 -1.43
N ASN A 242 -18.84 -26.24 -2.25
CA ASN A 242 -18.05 -26.98 -3.25
C ASN A 242 -16.82 -27.59 -2.56
N ASN A 243 -15.63 -27.15 -2.94
CA ASN A 243 -14.35 -27.60 -2.36
C ASN A 243 -13.70 -26.57 -1.42
N ALA A 244 -14.37 -25.49 -1.07
CA ALA A 244 -13.88 -24.50 -0.10
C ALA A 244 -14.61 -24.63 1.24
N VAL A 245 -13.95 -24.19 2.31
CA VAL A 245 -14.56 -24.02 3.65
C VAL A 245 -14.65 -22.53 3.94
N GLU A 246 -15.87 -22.04 4.16
CA GLU A 246 -16.14 -20.67 4.55
C GLU A 246 -16.43 -20.57 6.04
N ILE A 247 -15.77 -19.65 6.72
CA ILE A 247 -15.94 -19.35 8.14
C ILE A 247 -16.48 -17.93 8.25
N HIS A 248 -17.76 -17.82 8.58
CA HIS A 248 -18.44 -16.52 8.77
C HIS A 248 -18.39 -16.12 10.23
N ILE A 249 -17.91 -14.92 10.50
CA ILE A 249 -17.66 -14.44 11.85
C ILE A 249 -18.38 -13.10 12.05
N ALA A 250 -19.22 -13.01 13.07
CA ALA A 250 -19.68 -11.73 13.58
C ALA A 250 -18.80 -11.34 14.77
N PHE A 251 -18.20 -10.15 14.71
CA PHE A 251 -17.34 -9.65 15.78
C PHE A 251 -18.08 -8.69 16.71
N SER A 252 -17.81 -8.84 17.99
CA SER A 252 -18.04 -7.79 19.00
C SER A 252 -16.79 -6.95 19.16
N THR A 253 -16.90 -5.68 18.82
CA THR A 253 -15.78 -4.73 18.83
C THR A 253 -16.26 -3.36 19.31
N ALA A 254 -15.64 -2.82 20.32
CA ALA A 254 -15.96 -1.48 20.83
C ALA A 254 -15.75 -0.42 19.72
N GLY A 255 -16.74 0.44 19.53
CA GLY A 255 -16.72 1.48 18.49
C GLY A 255 -17.21 1.04 17.11
N LEU A 256 -17.64 -0.21 16.94
CA LEU A 256 -18.30 -0.71 15.73
C LEU A 256 -19.78 -1.05 16.03
N LYS A 257 -20.67 -0.62 15.14
CA LYS A 257 -22.11 -1.03 15.16
C LYS A 257 -22.28 -2.44 14.60
N LYS A 258 -21.45 -2.78 13.61
CA LYS A 258 -21.45 -4.06 12.92
C LYS A 258 -20.02 -4.36 12.47
N SER A 259 -19.59 -5.60 12.62
CA SER A 259 -18.32 -6.08 12.13
C SER A 259 -18.48 -7.56 11.77
N VAL A 260 -18.33 -7.89 10.50
CA VAL A 260 -18.47 -9.26 9.99
C VAL A 260 -17.32 -9.58 9.06
N ALA A 261 -16.74 -10.77 9.21
CA ALA A 261 -15.73 -11.27 8.31
C ALA A 261 -16.11 -12.64 7.76
N THR A 262 -15.61 -12.95 6.58
CA THR A 262 -15.64 -14.29 5.99
C THR A 262 -14.23 -14.68 5.64
N TYR A 263 -13.77 -15.81 6.16
CA TYR A 263 -12.54 -16.48 5.75
C TYR A 263 -12.93 -17.64 4.86
N ARG A 264 -12.42 -17.65 3.63
CA ARG A 264 -12.66 -18.76 2.70
C ARG A 264 -11.33 -19.46 2.43
N VAL A 265 -11.27 -20.73 2.80
CA VAL A 265 -10.07 -21.57 2.68
C VAL A 265 -10.26 -22.52 1.51
N TYR A 266 -9.27 -22.59 0.63
CA TYR A 266 -9.25 -23.51 -0.52
C TYR A 266 -8.21 -24.63 -0.33
N PRO A 267 -8.39 -25.81 -0.98
CA PRO A 267 -7.46 -26.93 -0.87
C PRO A 267 -6.03 -26.65 -1.33
N ASP A 268 -5.86 -25.71 -2.29
CA ASP A 268 -4.56 -25.27 -2.80
C ASP A 268 -3.82 -24.31 -1.86
N GLY A 269 -4.38 -24.05 -0.68
CA GLY A 269 -3.80 -23.16 0.32
C GLY A 269 -4.19 -21.68 0.16
N ARG A 270 -4.98 -21.30 -0.83
CA ARG A 270 -5.49 -19.92 -0.91
C ARG A 270 -6.43 -19.63 0.26
N LEU A 271 -6.27 -18.43 0.82
CA LEU A 271 -7.10 -17.90 1.89
C LEU A 271 -7.64 -16.53 1.48
N TYR A 272 -8.97 -16.41 1.34
CA TYR A 272 -9.63 -15.13 1.16
C TYR A 272 -10.10 -14.59 2.50
N VAL A 273 -9.88 -13.29 2.70
CA VAL A 273 -10.30 -12.56 3.89
C VAL A 273 -11.20 -11.41 3.46
N PHE A 274 -12.47 -11.50 3.76
CA PHE A 274 -13.43 -10.42 3.56
C PHE A 274 -13.84 -9.88 4.90
N HIS A 275 -13.82 -8.55 5.06
CA HIS A 275 -14.25 -7.92 6.30
C HIS A 275 -15.02 -6.65 6.01
N SER A 276 -16.18 -6.51 6.60
CA SER A 276 -17.01 -5.32 6.56
C SER A 276 -17.29 -4.83 7.97
N ALA A 277 -17.16 -3.54 8.20
CA ALA A 277 -17.42 -2.93 9.48
C ALA A 277 -18.13 -1.57 9.34
N VAL A 278 -18.98 -1.24 10.31
CA VAL A 278 -19.65 0.05 10.40
C VAL A 278 -19.18 0.77 11.66
N PRO A 279 -18.26 1.73 11.55
CA PRO A 279 -17.75 2.45 12.71
C PRO A 279 -18.77 3.48 13.24
N THR A 280 -18.70 3.76 14.55
CA THR A 280 -19.51 4.80 15.21
C THR A 280 -18.86 6.17 15.17
N LYS A 281 -17.58 6.24 14.84
CA LYS A 281 -16.73 7.45 14.77
C LYS A 281 -15.59 7.24 13.79
N GLY A 282 -14.86 8.30 13.46
CA GLY A 282 -13.67 8.22 12.61
C GLY A 282 -12.69 7.14 13.07
N MET A 283 -12.14 6.40 12.14
CA MET A 283 -11.23 5.29 12.36
C MET A 283 -9.85 5.61 11.76
N LEU A 284 -8.77 5.28 12.48
CA LEU A 284 -7.40 5.53 12.01
C LEU A 284 -6.97 4.55 10.92
N ARG A 285 -7.39 3.29 11.04
CA ARG A 285 -7.05 2.20 10.11
C ARG A 285 -8.17 1.17 10.12
N PHE A 286 -8.38 0.55 8.97
CA PHE A 286 -9.20 -0.63 8.82
C PHE A 286 -8.42 -1.67 8.03
N GLY A 287 -8.13 -2.80 8.63
CA GLY A 287 -7.35 -3.85 7.98
C GLY A 287 -7.05 -5.03 8.91
N TYR A 288 -5.96 -5.70 8.60
CA TYR A 288 -5.46 -6.86 9.34
C TYR A 288 -4.00 -6.67 9.71
N GLN A 289 -3.58 -7.36 10.77
CA GLN A 289 -2.18 -7.49 11.15
C GLN A 289 -1.84 -8.94 11.44
N MET A 290 -0.59 -9.31 11.23
CA MET A 290 -0.02 -10.61 11.59
C MET A 290 1.45 -10.45 11.92
N THR A 291 2.03 -11.46 12.59
CA THR A 291 3.48 -11.56 12.74
C THR A 291 3.98 -12.84 12.10
N MET A 292 5.02 -12.73 11.32
CA MET A 292 5.72 -13.85 10.69
C MET A 292 7.09 -14.06 11.30
N ASP A 293 7.80 -15.12 10.90
CA ASP A 293 9.16 -15.35 11.35
C ASP A 293 10.09 -14.24 10.83
N LYS A 294 11.08 -13.85 11.63
CA LYS A 294 12.06 -12.80 11.27
C LYS A 294 12.89 -13.12 10.02
N SER A 295 12.94 -14.37 9.59
CA SER A 295 13.58 -14.76 8.34
C SER A 295 12.84 -14.31 7.09
N MET A 296 11.56 -13.90 7.23
CA MET A 296 10.75 -13.32 6.16
C MET A 296 11.17 -11.88 5.91
N GLU A 297 12.28 -11.71 5.19
CA GLU A 297 12.98 -10.42 5.01
C GLU A 297 12.79 -9.83 3.61
N TYR A 298 12.37 -10.63 2.62
CA TYR A 298 12.34 -10.20 1.23
C TYR A 298 10.93 -9.79 0.82
N ILE A 299 10.79 -8.51 0.45
CA ILE A 299 9.52 -7.92 -0.01
C ILE A 299 9.60 -7.66 -1.50
N THR A 300 8.56 -8.06 -2.24
CA THR A 300 8.28 -7.58 -3.59
C THR A 300 6.86 -7.06 -3.62
N TRP A 301 6.60 -5.88 -4.21
CA TRP A 301 5.25 -5.38 -4.33
C TRP A 301 5.02 -4.69 -5.68
N TYR A 302 3.82 -4.83 -6.18
CA TYR A 302 3.32 -4.09 -7.33
C TYR A 302 2.30 -3.05 -6.84
N GLY A 303 2.70 -1.79 -6.89
CA GLY A 303 1.97 -0.67 -6.31
C GLY A 303 2.81 0.59 -6.28
N ARG A 304 2.41 1.60 -5.50
CA ARG A 304 3.18 2.84 -5.42
C ARG A 304 4.46 2.67 -4.61
N GLY A 305 5.54 3.30 -5.07
CA GLY A 305 6.85 3.22 -4.43
C GLY A 305 7.92 4.08 -5.10
N PRO A 306 9.20 3.84 -4.78
CA PRO A 306 9.69 2.95 -3.72
C PRO A 306 9.56 3.54 -2.30
N LYS A 307 9.38 4.87 -2.18
CA LYS A 307 9.29 5.57 -0.91
C LYS A 307 7.93 5.37 -0.25
N PRO A 308 7.81 5.57 1.09
CA PRO A 308 6.52 5.52 1.79
C PRO A 308 5.49 6.46 1.18
N THR A 309 4.28 5.94 1.00
CA THR A 309 3.13 6.69 0.48
C THR A 309 1.94 6.56 1.41
N TYR A 310 1.11 7.59 1.45
CA TYR A 310 -0.14 7.65 2.22
C TYR A 310 -1.23 8.24 1.33
N ILE A 311 -2.47 8.15 1.74
CA ILE A 311 -3.62 8.56 0.92
C ILE A 311 -3.55 10.04 0.50
N ASP A 312 -2.95 10.88 1.32
CA ASP A 312 -2.76 12.32 1.13
C ASP A 312 -1.44 12.69 0.42
N ARG A 313 -0.55 11.71 0.17
CA ARG A 313 0.73 11.92 -0.51
C ARG A 313 1.17 10.66 -1.23
N LYS A 314 0.68 10.46 -2.43
CA LYS A 314 0.95 9.25 -3.22
C LYS A 314 1.14 9.49 -4.71
N LEU A 315 0.74 10.65 -5.23
CA LEU A 315 0.75 10.92 -6.67
C LEU A 315 2.17 11.08 -7.22
N GLY A 316 3.09 11.60 -6.40
CA GLY A 316 4.51 11.69 -6.74
C GLY A 316 5.24 10.35 -6.83
N SER A 317 4.61 9.24 -6.45
CA SER A 317 5.17 7.90 -6.49
C SER A 317 4.52 7.08 -7.60
N LYS A 318 5.32 6.49 -8.48
CA LYS A 318 4.83 5.67 -9.59
C LYS A 318 4.33 4.32 -9.09
N ILE A 319 3.32 3.79 -9.78
CA ILE A 319 2.92 2.39 -9.68
C ILE A 319 3.90 1.60 -10.53
N ASP A 320 4.61 0.67 -9.91
CA ASP A 320 5.60 -0.19 -10.56
C ASP A 320 5.85 -1.44 -9.70
N LEU A 321 6.69 -2.34 -10.18
CA LEU A 321 7.17 -3.51 -9.44
C LEU A 321 8.44 -3.14 -8.68
N TYR A 322 8.38 -3.22 -7.36
CA TYR A 322 9.49 -2.87 -6.46
C TYR A 322 9.92 -4.05 -5.62
N LYS A 323 11.18 -4.03 -5.19
CA LYS A 323 11.78 -5.00 -4.27
C LYS A 323 12.52 -4.27 -3.14
N SER A 324 12.45 -4.83 -1.94
CA SER A 324 13.16 -4.32 -0.76
C SER A 324 13.40 -5.43 0.25
N SER A 325 14.27 -5.19 1.21
CA SER A 325 14.25 -5.91 2.48
C SER A 325 13.24 -5.27 3.43
N VAL A 326 12.77 -5.99 4.46
CA VAL A 326 11.95 -5.39 5.54
C VAL A 326 12.74 -4.29 6.23
N THR A 327 14.06 -4.48 6.42
CA THR A 327 14.97 -3.50 7.01
C THR A 327 15.01 -2.19 6.22
N ASP A 328 15.13 -2.26 4.88
CA ASP A 328 15.22 -1.07 4.02
C ASP A 328 13.84 -0.49 3.66
N PHE A 329 12.79 -1.25 3.87
CA PHE A 329 11.41 -0.83 3.63
C PHE A 329 10.96 0.23 4.62
N GLU A 330 11.49 0.19 5.84
CA GLU A 330 11.20 1.14 6.89
C GLU A 330 11.84 2.50 6.61
N TYR A 331 11.06 3.57 6.81
CA TYR A 331 11.59 4.93 6.89
C TYR A 331 11.54 5.42 8.34
N ARG A 332 12.69 5.77 8.91
CA ARG A 332 12.81 6.22 10.28
C ARG A 332 12.74 7.73 10.38
N TYR A 333 11.67 8.25 10.97
CA TYR A 333 11.58 9.63 11.38
C TYR A 333 12.33 9.86 12.70
N MET A 334 12.53 11.14 13.05
CA MET A 334 13.21 11.53 14.32
C MET A 334 12.53 10.95 15.56
N ARG A 335 11.22 10.83 15.52
CA ARG A 335 10.42 10.17 16.53
C ARG A 335 9.80 8.90 15.92
N PRO A 336 9.79 7.77 16.68
CA PRO A 336 9.05 6.58 16.26
C PRO A 336 7.57 6.88 16.02
N GLN A 337 7.08 6.58 14.82
CA GLN A 337 5.71 6.84 14.40
C GLN A 337 5.36 6.00 13.17
N GLU A 338 4.11 6.01 12.75
CA GLU A 338 3.72 5.40 11.47
C GLU A 338 4.53 6.01 10.31
N SER A 339 5.21 5.18 9.52
CA SER A 339 6.23 5.67 8.60
C SER A 339 6.39 4.92 7.28
N SER A 340 5.93 3.69 7.18
CA SER A 340 6.37 2.78 6.11
C SER A 340 5.25 2.23 5.23
N ASN A 341 4.12 2.91 5.18
CA ASN A 341 2.99 2.48 4.36
C ASN A 341 3.30 2.59 2.85
N ARG A 342 2.76 1.67 2.07
CA ARG A 342 2.68 1.72 0.60
C ARG A 342 1.23 1.67 0.18
N CYS A 343 0.83 2.62 -0.69
CA CYS A 343 -0.53 2.74 -1.20
C CYS A 343 -0.71 2.07 -2.57
N ASP A 344 -1.96 1.86 -2.93
CA ASP A 344 -2.39 1.39 -4.24
C ASP A 344 -1.64 0.10 -4.64
N VAL A 345 -1.48 -0.82 -3.69
CA VAL A 345 -0.77 -2.08 -3.89
C VAL A 345 -1.75 -3.14 -4.41
N ARG A 346 -1.43 -3.72 -5.56
CA ARG A 346 -2.19 -4.80 -6.19
C ARG A 346 -1.84 -6.14 -5.57
N TYR A 347 -0.54 -6.34 -5.33
CA TYR A 347 -0.07 -7.49 -4.57
C TYR A 347 1.28 -7.18 -3.91
N PHE A 348 1.58 -7.93 -2.87
CA PHE A 348 2.94 -8.02 -2.34
C PHE A 348 3.27 -9.46 -1.95
N THR A 349 4.56 -9.76 -1.92
CA THR A 349 5.10 -11.00 -1.35
C THR A 349 5.98 -10.65 -0.16
N LEU A 350 5.98 -11.53 0.84
CA LEU A 350 6.92 -11.51 1.95
C LEU A 350 7.47 -12.92 2.12
N THR A 351 8.78 -13.09 1.88
CA THR A 351 9.41 -14.40 1.80
C THR A 351 10.73 -14.46 2.56
N ASP A 352 11.15 -15.69 2.86
CA ASP A 352 12.51 -15.97 3.28
C ASP A 352 13.48 -16.00 2.08
N LYS A 353 14.77 -16.26 2.36
CA LYS A 353 15.82 -16.37 1.33
C LYS A 353 15.63 -17.51 0.33
N ASN A 354 14.78 -18.49 0.65
CA ASN A 354 14.47 -19.64 -0.20
C ASN A 354 13.19 -19.44 -1.01
N GLY A 355 12.52 -18.28 -0.85
CA GLY A 355 11.26 -17.98 -1.52
C GLY A 355 10.01 -18.53 -0.81
N PHE A 356 10.14 -19.17 0.35
CA PHE A 356 9.00 -19.58 1.16
C PHE A 356 8.41 -18.38 1.90
N GLY A 357 7.09 -18.22 1.86
CA GLY A 357 6.39 -17.11 2.51
C GLY A 357 4.95 -16.96 2.03
N ILE A 358 4.50 -15.72 1.93
CA ILE A 358 3.15 -15.40 1.49
C ILE A 358 3.15 -14.47 0.28
N LYS A 359 2.10 -14.59 -0.53
CA LYS A 359 1.67 -13.58 -1.50
C LYS A 359 0.29 -13.09 -1.09
N VAL A 360 0.15 -11.78 -0.91
CA VAL A 360 -1.14 -11.15 -0.63
C VAL A 360 -1.55 -10.38 -1.87
N ASN A 361 -2.71 -10.70 -2.42
CA ASN A 361 -3.30 -10.00 -3.54
C ASN A 361 -4.45 -9.12 -3.04
N ALA A 362 -4.55 -7.92 -3.59
CA ALA A 362 -5.77 -7.12 -3.52
C ALA A 362 -6.89 -7.86 -4.24
N TYR A 363 -8.12 -7.65 -3.79
CA TYR A 363 -9.28 -8.31 -4.36
C TYR A 363 -10.06 -7.32 -5.23
N TYR A 364 -10.32 -7.66 -6.48
CA TYR A 364 -10.93 -6.81 -7.50
C TYR A 364 -10.16 -5.48 -7.68
N ASP A 365 -10.86 -4.43 -8.12
CA ASP A 365 -10.34 -3.08 -8.33
C ASP A 365 -10.14 -2.30 -7.01
N ASN A 366 -9.76 -3.01 -5.94
CA ASN A 366 -9.64 -2.46 -4.61
C ASN A 366 -8.22 -2.60 -4.07
N PRO A 367 -7.26 -1.80 -4.56
CA PRO A 367 -5.88 -1.86 -4.11
C PRO A 367 -5.79 -1.68 -2.60
N ILE A 368 -4.87 -2.40 -1.99
CA ILE A 368 -4.62 -2.35 -0.55
C ILE A 368 -3.47 -1.41 -0.21
N ASN A 369 -3.39 -1.08 1.07
CA ASN A 369 -2.21 -0.48 1.68
C ASN A 369 -1.53 -1.53 2.54
N PHE A 370 -0.18 -1.52 2.61
CA PHE A 370 0.54 -2.39 3.53
C PHE A 370 1.76 -1.71 4.13
N SER A 371 2.16 -2.21 5.30
CA SER A 371 3.40 -1.86 5.99
C SER A 371 4.07 -3.13 6.49
N ALA A 372 5.38 -3.15 6.57
CA ALA A 372 6.17 -4.24 7.13
C ALA A 372 7.25 -3.68 8.07
N TYR A 373 7.39 -4.28 9.26
CA TYR A 373 8.30 -3.84 10.30
C TYR A 373 8.91 -5.05 11.03
N HIS A 374 10.09 -4.87 11.63
CA HIS A 374 10.68 -5.86 12.56
C HIS A 374 10.10 -5.79 13.98
N TYR A 375 9.06 -5.00 14.21
CA TYR A 375 8.41 -4.81 15.51
C TYR A 375 6.91 -4.62 15.31
N THR A 376 6.16 -4.74 16.38
CA THR A 376 4.72 -4.53 16.36
C THR A 376 4.36 -3.04 16.40
N THR A 377 3.15 -2.70 15.94
CA THR A 377 2.60 -1.34 16.09
C THR A 377 2.63 -0.86 17.53
N ASP A 378 2.33 -1.75 18.50
CA ASP A 378 2.40 -1.42 19.93
C ASP A 378 3.83 -1.19 20.42
N GLY A 379 4.81 -1.89 19.84
CA GLY A 379 6.23 -1.66 20.10
C GLY A 379 6.68 -0.30 19.61
N LEU A 380 6.26 0.08 18.39
CA LEU A 380 6.55 1.39 17.82
C LEU A 380 5.92 2.54 18.63
N GLU A 381 4.70 2.35 19.14
CA GLU A 381 4.00 3.36 19.95
C GLU A 381 4.63 3.58 21.32
N LYS A 382 5.37 2.60 21.83
CA LYS A 382 6.03 2.67 23.16
C LYS A 382 7.49 3.13 23.08
N ALA A 383 8.07 3.20 21.89
CA ALA A 383 9.47 3.60 21.68
C ALA A 383 9.64 5.12 21.75
#